data_bfa6235f990e341df70a3acd8867b52f
#
_entry.id   bfa6235f990e341df70a3acd8867b52f
#
_cell.length_a   1.000
_cell.length_b   1.000
_cell.length_c   1.000
_cell.angle_alpha   90.00
_cell.angle_beta   90.00
_cell.angle_gamma   90.00
#
_symmetry.space_group_name_H-M   'P 1'
#
loop_
_entity.id
_entity.type
_entity.pdbx_description
1 polymer ?
#
loop_
_entity_poly.entity_id
_entity_poly.type
_entity_poly.pdbx_seq_one_letter_code
_entity_poly.pdbx_strand_id
1 'polypeptide(L)'
;GTTTFLTMAYIMFLNPFILSGEFAGPEKGFFDFGAVYTATILATALACFIMAFYGKTWPIGLAPGMGINAFVAFGVCAGMGYTPQQALGAVLVAGVLFLIISLTPIRAWLINSIPKSLKLGIGAGIGLFLAIIGLQIMEVVVDNPVTLVQLGNLCLLYTSPSPRDLST
;
A
#
# COMPACT_ATOMS: atom_id res chain seq x y z
N GLY A 1 -13.37 7.85 -16.23
CA GLY A 1 -14.25 7.22 -15.26
C GLY A 1 -13.97 5.72 -15.12
N THR A 2 -14.45 4.89 -16.04
CA THR A 2 -14.34 3.42 -15.97
C THR A 2 -12.89 2.94 -15.94
N THR A 3 -12.03 3.49 -16.78
CA THR A 3 -10.61 3.15 -16.83
C THR A 3 -9.92 3.47 -15.50
N THR A 4 -10.17 4.63 -14.93
CA THR A 4 -9.63 5.04 -13.64
C THR A 4 -10.13 4.13 -12.52
N PHE A 5 -11.40 3.77 -12.54
CA PHE A 5 -11.97 2.82 -11.58
C PHE A 5 -11.28 1.45 -11.66
N LEU A 6 -11.13 0.89 -12.85
CA LEU A 6 -10.48 -0.41 -13.05
C LEU A 6 -9.01 -0.40 -12.60
N THR A 7 -8.30 0.68 -12.89
CA THR A 7 -6.89 0.82 -12.46
C THR A 7 -6.74 1.02 -10.96
N MET A 8 -7.76 1.43 -10.23
CA MET A 8 -7.73 1.65 -8.79
C MET A 8 -8.42 0.55 -7.98
N ALA A 9 -9.25 -0.28 -8.64
CA ALA A 9 -10.03 -1.31 -7.96
C ALA A 9 -9.16 -2.33 -7.20
N TYR A 10 -7.96 -2.64 -7.71
CA TYR A 10 -7.05 -3.57 -7.06
C TYR A 10 -6.57 -3.10 -5.67
N ILE A 11 -6.56 -1.78 -5.40
CA ILE A 11 -6.15 -1.21 -4.12
C ILE A 11 -7.07 -1.66 -2.98
N MET A 12 -8.34 -1.90 -3.27
CA MET A 12 -9.30 -2.38 -2.27
C MET A 12 -8.90 -3.72 -1.66
N PHE A 13 -8.24 -4.57 -2.44
CA PHE A 13 -7.73 -5.86 -1.96
C PHE A 13 -6.29 -5.77 -1.46
N LEU A 14 -5.44 -5.06 -2.20
CA LEU A 14 -4.03 -5.00 -1.88
C LEU A 14 -3.73 -4.22 -0.60
N ASN A 15 -4.50 -3.17 -0.31
CA ASN A 15 -4.32 -2.38 0.91
C ASN A 15 -4.59 -3.19 2.19
N PRO A 16 -5.72 -3.90 2.34
CA PRO A 16 -5.94 -4.79 3.46
C PRO A 16 -4.92 -5.92 3.54
N PHE A 17 -4.53 -6.50 2.41
CA PHE A 17 -3.54 -7.57 2.34
C PHE A 17 -2.17 -7.14 2.89
N ILE A 18 -1.71 -5.93 2.55
CA ILE A 18 -0.45 -5.38 3.07
C ILE A 18 -0.55 -5.06 4.57
N LEU A 19 -1.65 -4.43 5.01
CA LEU A 19 -1.83 -4.00 6.39
C LEU A 19 -2.16 -5.15 7.34
N SER A 20 -2.85 -6.19 6.88
CA SER A 20 -3.09 -7.39 7.69
C SER A 20 -1.80 -8.16 7.99
N GLY A 21 -0.76 -7.96 7.17
CA GLY A 21 0.50 -8.65 7.33
C GLY A 21 0.45 -10.12 6.90
N GLU A 22 -0.59 -10.55 6.19
CA GLU A 22 -0.69 -11.91 5.64
C GLU A 22 0.51 -12.26 4.75
N PHE A 23 1.14 -11.25 4.15
CA PHE A 23 2.38 -11.37 3.40
C PHE A 23 3.58 -11.82 4.26
N ALA A 24 3.56 -11.50 5.56
CA ALA A 24 4.63 -11.85 6.50
C ALA A 24 4.40 -13.20 7.24
N GLY A 25 3.32 -13.91 6.90
CA GLY A 25 2.94 -15.19 7.47
C GLY A 25 1.71 -15.12 8.38
N PRO A 26 0.98 -16.23 8.53
CA PRO A 26 -0.34 -16.27 9.18
C PRO A 26 -0.33 -15.94 10.68
N GLU A 27 0.83 -15.96 11.32
CA GLU A 27 0.95 -15.66 12.76
C GLU A 27 1.18 -14.17 13.09
N LYS A 28 1.36 -13.32 12.09
CA LYS A 28 1.67 -11.90 12.27
C LYS A 28 0.60 -10.97 11.70
N GLY A 29 -0.65 -11.31 11.88
CA GLY A 29 -1.75 -10.42 11.55
C GLY A 29 -1.71 -9.16 12.40
N PHE A 30 -1.29 -8.02 11.81
CA PHE A 30 -1.23 -6.74 12.50
C PHE A 30 -2.62 -6.11 12.63
N PHE A 31 -3.41 -6.21 11.56
CA PHE A 31 -4.76 -5.65 11.49
C PHE A 31 -5.76 -6.69 11.00
N ASP A 32 -7.01 -6.59 11.47
CA ASP A 32 -8.08 -7.42 10.93
C ASP A 32 -8.37 -7.04 9.47
N PHE A 33 -8.28 -8.03 8.59
CA PHE A 33 -8.48 -7.84 7.14
C PHE A 33 -9.82 -7.20 6.82
N GLY A 34 -10.90 -7.67 7.46
CA GLY A 34 -12.25 -7.17 7.22
C GLY A 34 -12.42 -5.71 7.64
N ALA A 35 -11.85 -5.32 8.78
CA ALA A 35 -11.88 -3.95 9.26
C ALA A 35 -11.12 -3.01 8.33
N VAL A 36 -9.91 -3.39 7.90
CA VAL A 36 -9.09 -2.59 6.97
C VAL A 36 -9.76 -2.49 5.60
N TYR A 37 -10.33 -3.58 5.11
CA TYR A 37 -11.06 -3.60 3.84
C TYR A 37 -12.23 -2.60 3.85
N THR A 38 -13.07 -2.66 4.88
CA THR A 38 -14.21 -1.75 5.04
C THR A 38 -13.76 -0.29 5.19
N ALA A 39 -12.74 -0.03 6.00
CA ALA A 39 -12.18 1.30 6.19
C ALA A 39 -11.60 1.87 4.87
N THR A 40 -10.91 1.05 4.08
CA THR A 40 -10.34 1.43 2.79
C THR A 40 -11.43 1.84 1.80
N ILE A 41 -12.51 1.07 1.71
CA ILE A 41 -13.64 1.37 0.82
C ILE A 41 -14.31 2.67 1.23
N LEU A 42 -14.63 2.82 2.52
CA LEU A 42 -15.29 4.03 3.03
C LEU A 42 -14.43 5.28 2.84
N ALA A 43 -13.14 5.20 3.15
CA ALA A 43 -12.20 6.31 2.98
C ALA A 43 -12.06 6.71 1.50
N THR A 44 -11.93 5.73 0.61
CA THR A 44 -11.82 5.96 -0.84
C THR A 44 -13.11 6.55 -1.41
N ALA A 45 -14.27 6.01 -1.02
CA ALA A 45 -15.57 6.52 -1.45
C ALA A 45 -15.78 7.97 -1.00
N LEU A 46 -15.49 8.27 0.29
CA LEU A 46 -15.59 9.61 0.83
C LEU A 46 -14.65 10.60 0.12
N ALA A 47 -13.39 10.20 -0.11
CA ALA A 47 -12.40 11.03 -0.78
C ALA A 47 -12.81 11.32 -2.24
N CYS A 48 -13.26 10.31 -2.98
CA CYS A 48 -13.76 10.48 -4.35
C CYS A 48 -15.03 11.34 -4.39
N PHE A 49 -15.93 11.18 -3.42
CA PHE A 49 -17.15 11.98 -3.32
C PHE A 49 -16.82 13.46 -3.07
N ILE A 50 -15.95 13.76 -2.11
CA ILE A 50 -15.47 15.12 -1.86
C ILE A 50 -14.82 15.70 -3.11
N MET A 51 -13.98 14.91 -3.80
CA MET A 51 -13.33 15.36 -5.03
C MET A 51 -14.33 15.63 -6.15
N ALA A 52 -15.41 14.88 -6.26
CA ALA A 52 -16.46 15.09 -7.25
C ALA A 52 -17.17 16.44 -7.05
N PHE A 53 -17.38 16.86 -5.80
CA PHE A 53 -17.99 18.17 -5.50
C PHE A 53 -17.03 19.35 -5.65
N TYR A 54 -15.80 19.20 -5.16
CA TYR A 54 -14.80 20.27 -5.18
C TYR A 54 -14.04 20.36 -6.49
N GLY A 55 -13.77 19.22 -7.12
CA GLY A 55 -12.93 19.10 -8.30
C GLY A 55 -13.64 19.34 -9.64
N LYS A 56 -14.66 20.16 -9.71
CA LYS A 56 -15.58 20.43 -10.85
C LYS A 56 -14.98 20.24 -12.27
N THR A 57 -13.70 20.49 -12.45
CA THR A 57 -12.99 20.45 -13.75
C THR A 57 -11.99 19.28 -13.84
N TRP A 58 -11.64 18.63 -12.71
CA TRP A 58 -10.60 17.61 -12.65
C TRP A 58 -11.12 16.36 -11.93
N PRO A 59 -11.78 15.43 -12.64
CA PRO A 59 -12.26 14.19 -12.06
C PRO A 59 -11.08 13.22 -11.82
N ILE A 60 -10.38 13.39 -10.70
CA ILE A 60 -9.28 12.52 -10.29
C ILE A 60 -9.82 11.56 -9.25
N GLY A 61 -9.61 10.26 -9.48
CA GLY A 61 -9.86 9.24 -8.45
C GLY A 61 -8.82 9.32 -7.35
N LEU A 62 -9.26 9.26 -6.10
CA LEU A 62 -8.39 9.27 -4.92
C LEU A 62 -8.42 7.89 -4.25
N ALA A 63 -7.25 7.37 -3.92
CA ALA A 63 -7.11 6.12 -3.19
C ALA A 63 -5.93 6.18 -2.22
N PRO A 64 -5.89 5.31 -1.18
CA PRO A 64 -4.77 5.23 -0.25
C PRO A 64 -3.45 4.92 -0.97
N GLY A 65 -2.36 5.54 -0.50
CA GLY A 65 -1.02 5.31 -1.04
C GLY A 65 -0.38 4.06 -0.41
N MET A 66 0.06 3.11 -1.23
CA MET A 66 0.58 1.82 -0.76
C MET A 66 1.95 1.89 -0.12
N GLY A 67 2.82 2.82 -0.55
CA GLY A 67 4.18 2.93 -0.03
C GLY A 67 4.22 3.21 1.47
N ILE A 68 3.36 4.11 1.94
CA ILE A 68 3.24 4.44 3.37
C ILE A 68 2.64 3.27 4.15
N ASN A 69 1.68 2.56 3.59
CA ASN A 69 1.03 1.42 4.22
C ASN A 69 2.02 0.27 4.45
N ALA A 70 2.85 -0.03 3.46
CA ALA A 70 3.93 -1.01 3.61
C ALA A 70 4.95 -0.58 4.68
N PHE A 71 5.31 0.70 4.75
CA PHE A 71 6.17 1.22 5.79
C PHE A 71 5.54 1.07 7.19
N VAL A 72 4.25 1.36 7.34
CA VAL A 72 3.54 1.19 8.62
C VAL A 72 3.50 -0.29 9.03
N ALA A 73 3.13 -1.18 8.12
CA ALA A 73 3.03 -2.61 8.41
C ALA A 73 4.41 -3.22 8.73
N PHE A 74 5.39 -3.06 7.85
CA PHE A 74 6.68 -3.74 7.96
C PHE A 74 7.73 -2.93 8.73
N GLY A 75 7.77 -1.61 8.56
CA GLY A 75 8.74 -0.76 9.27
C GLY A 75 8.35 -0.53 10.72
N VAL A 76 7.10 -0.11 10.97
CA VAL A 76 6.67 0.29 12.30
C VAL A 76 6.19 -0.91 13.13
N CYS A 77 5.28 -1.73 12.61
CA CYS A 77 4.72 -2.86 13.36
C CYS A 77 5.71 -4.03 13.43
N ALA A 78 6.27 -4.47 12.30
CA ALA A 78 7.19 -5.62 12.28
C ALA A 78 8.62 -5.26 12.73
N GLY A 79 9.15 -4.12 12.27
CA GLY A 79 10.53 -3.72 12.52
C GLY A 79 10.76 -3.11 13.90
N MET A 80 9.88 -2.22 14.35
CA MET A 80 10.01 -1.53 15.63
C MET A 80 9.18 -2.18 16.76
N GLY A 81 8.32 -3.15 16.45
CA GLY A 81 7.54 -3.89 17.45
C GLY A 81 6.42 -3.07 18.11
N TYR A 82 5.98 -1.98 17.48
CA TYR A 82 4.86 -1.20 18.00
C TYR A 82 3.52 -1.89 17.76
N THR A 83 2.58 -1.67 18.69
CA THR A 83 1.23 -2.20 18.52
C THR A 83 0.51 -1.50 17.35
N PRO A 84 -0.39 -2.20 16.64
CA PRO A 84 -1.17 -1.63 15.55
C PRO A 84 -1.93 -0.36 15.92
N GLN A 85 -2.44 -0.29 17.16
CA GLN A 85 -3.16 0.89 17.65
C GLN A 85 -2.23 2.11 17.79
N GLN A 86 -1.00 1.92 18.24
CA GLN A 86 -0.01 2.99 18.33
C GLN A 86 0.40 3.49 16.95
N ALA A 87 0.57 2.57 16.00
CA ALA A 87 0.86 2.91 14.61
C ALA A 87 -0.28 3.74 13.98
N LEU A 88 -1.54 3.35 14.19
CA LEU A 88 -2.70 4.12 13.73
C LEU A 88 -2.78 5.50 14.39
N GLY A 89 -2.47 5.60 15.68
CA GLY A 89 -2.40 6.88 16.38
C GLY A 89 -1.37 7.82 15.74
N ALA A 90 -0.18 7.31 15.43
CA ALA A 90 0.87 8.07 14.76
C ALA A 90 0.44 8.53 13.35
N VAL A 91 -0.22 7.65 12.59
CA VAL A 91 -0.77 7.96 11.26
C VAL A 91 -1.84 9.05 11.35
N LEU A 92 -2.70 9.01 12.37
CA LEU A 92 -3.73 10.03 12.58
C LEU A 92 -3.09 11.40 12.86
N VAL A 93 -2.12 11.46 13.76
CA VAL A 93 -1.38 12.70 14.06
C VAL A 93 -0.68 13.24 12.82
N ALA A 94 -0.01 12.37 12.07
CA ALA A 94 0.64 12.73 10.80
C ALA A 94 -0.39 13.27 9.77
N GLY A 95 -1.57 12.67 9.69
CA GLY A 95 -2.66 13.12 8.82
C GLY A 95 -3.17 14.52 9.19
N VAL A 96 -3.35 14.79 10.48
CA VAL A 96 -3.77 16.12 10.97
C VAL A 96 -2.68 17.17 10.67
N LEU A 97 -1.42 16.87 10.94
CA LEU A 97 -0.30 17.76 10.62
C LEU A 97 -0.23 18.04 9.10
N PHE A 98 -0.39 16.99 8.29
CA PHE A 98 -0.42 17.14 6.84
C PHE A 98 -1.57 18.03 6.36
N LEU A 99 -2.75 17.90 6.99
CA LEU A 99 -3.90 18.75 6.67
C LEU A 99 -3.61 20.22 7.01
N ILE A 100 -3.01 20.52 8.17
CA ILE A 100 -2.61 21.89 8.55
C ILE A 100 -1.60 22.44 7.54
N ILE A 101 -0.57 21.68 7.18
CA ILE A 101 0.44 22.09 6.20
C ILE A 101 -0.19 22.32 4.83
N SER A 102 -1.17 21.50 4.45
CA SER A 102 -1.85 21.59 3.15
C SER A 102 -2.70 22.87 3.00
N LEU A 103 -3.20 23.42 4.11
CA LEU A 103 -3.94 24.70 4.12
C LEU A 103 -3.01 25.91 4.00
N THR A 104 -1.72 25.73 4.24
CA THR A 104 -0.72 26.81 4.15
C THR A 104 0.00 26.81 2.80
N PRO A 105 0.56 27.93 2.35
CA PRO A 105 1.32 28.01 1.10
C PRO A 105 2.64 27.21 1.15
N ILE A 106 3.03 26.71 2.31
CA ILE A 106 4.23 25.89 2.55
C ILE A 106 4.27 24.67 1.63
N ARG A 107 3.11 24.04 1.38
CA ARG A 107 3.01 22.90 0.47
C ARG A 107 3.47 23.24 -0.95
N ALA A 108 3.07 24.37 -1.49
CA ALA A 108 3.47 24.81 -2.82
C ALA A 108 4.98 25.07 -2.88
N TRP A 109 5.53 25.70 -1.83
CA TRP A 109 6.96 25.94 -1.71
C TRP A 109 7.76 24.63 -1.65
N LEU A 110 7.34 23.66 -0.82
CA LEU A 110 7.94 22.33 -0.72
C LEU A 110 7.97 21.60 -2.07
N ILE A 111 6.83 21.56 -2.78
CA ILE A 111 6.72 20.87 -4.07
C ILE A 111 7.61 21.55 -5.13
N ASN A 112 7.70 22.86 -5.12
CA ASN A 112 8.54 23.61 -6.05
C ASN A 112 10.03 23.49 -5.74
N SER A 113 10.40 23.25 -4.49
CA SER A 113 11.79 23.01 -4.05
C SER A 113 12.35 21.67 -4.51
N ILE A 114 11.49 20.70 -4.86
CA ILE A 114 11.92 19.38 -5.31
C ILE A 114 12.37 19.45 -6.78
N PRO A 115 13.63 19.08 -7.11
CA PRO A 115 14.12 19.04 -8.49
C PRO A 115 13.28 18.12 -9.39
N LYS A 116 13.14 18.47 -10.65
CA LYS A 116 12.38 17.68 -11.63
C LYS A 116 12.88 16.24 -11.76
N SER A 117 14.18 16.03 -11.71
CA SER A 117 14.81 14.71 -11.75
C SER A 117 14.37 13.83 -10.58
N LEU A 118 14.27 14.39 -9.39
CA LEU A 118 13.80 13.66 -8.20
C LEU A 118 12.31 13.29 -8.32
N LYS A 119 11.47 14.16 -8.84
CA LYS A 119 10.05 13.87 -9.09
C LYS A 119 9.87 12.69 -10.06
N LEU A 120 10.67 12.64 -11.13
CA LEU A 120 10.68 11.51 -12.06
C LEU A 120 11.21 10.23 -11.42
N GLY A 121 12.27 10.34 -10.62
CA GLY A 121 12.84 9.23 -9.88
C GLY A 121 11.86 8.61 -8.88
N ILE A 122 11.08 9.42 -8.17
CA ILE A 122 10.03 8.94 -7.26
C ILE A 122 8.99 8.13 -8.02
N GLY A 123 8.53 8.61 -9.19
CA GLY A 123 7.57 7.88 -10.01
C GLY A 123 8.10 6.51 -10.48
N ALA A 124 9.35 6.47 -10.95
CA ALA A 124 10.01 5.22 -11.32
C ALA A 124 10.18 4.28 -10.13
N GLY A 125 10.57 4.81 -8.97
CA GLY A 125 10.73 4.03 -7.73
C GLY A 125 9.44 3.38 -7.27
N ILE A 126 8.32 4.11 -7.31
CA ILE A 126 7.00 3.56 -6.97
C ILE A 126 6.63 2.45 -7.95
N GLY A 127 6.89 2.62 -9.25
CA GLY A 127 6.62 1.61 -10.27
C GLY A 127 7.41 0.32 -10.03
N LEU A 128 8.70 0.43 -9.75
CA LEU A 128 9.56 -0.72 -9.41
C LEU A 128 9.14 -1.40 -8.11
N PHE A 129 8.76 -0.62 -7.09
CA PHE A 129 8.26 -1.16 -5.84
C PHE A 129 6.99 -2.00 -6.05
N LEU A 130 6.04 -1.50 -6.82
CA LEU A 130 4.82 -2.26 -7.16
C LEU A 130 5.13 -3.51 -7.99
N ALA A 131 6.10 -3.43 -8.90
CA ALA A 131 6.53 -4.59 -9.68
C ALA A 131 7.12 -5.69 -8.78
N ILE A 132 7.98 -5.34 -7.82
CA ILE A 132 8.55 -6.31 -6.87
C ILE A 132 7.46 -6.94 -6.02
N ILE A 133 6.54 -6.16 -5.46
CA ILE A 133 5.41 -6.69 -4.68
C ILE A 133 4.56 -7.63 -5.54
N GLY A 134 4.27 -7.27 -6.78
CA GLY A 134 3.53 -8.13 -7.70
C GLY A 134 4.22 -9.47 -7.94
N LEU A 135 5.54 -9.46 -8.15
CA LEU A 135 6.35 -10.67 -8.33
C LEU A 135 6.41 -11.55 -7.06
N GLN A 136 6.39 -10.92 -5.88
CA GLN A 136 6.34 -11.65 -4.61
C GLN A 136 4.98 -12.29 -4.37
N ILE A 137 3.88 -11.59 -4.64
CA ILE A 137 2.51 -12.13 -4.53
C ILE A 137 2.30 -13.31 -5.51
N MET A 138 2.95 -13.24 -6.68
CA MET A 138 2.93 -14.33 -7.66
C MET A 138 3.89 -15.47 -7.32
N GLU A 139 4.61 -15.40 -6.19
CA GLU A 139 5.64 -16.36 -5.77
C GLU A 139 6.76 -16.59 -6.81
N VAL A 140 6.88 -15.69 -7.79
CA VAL A 140 7.99 -15.70 -8.76
C VAL A 140 9.29 -15.28 -8.08
N VAL A 141 9.21 -14.34 -7.14
CA VAL A 141 10.32 -13.91 -6.29
C VAL A 141 10.00 -14.26 -4.85
N VAL A 142 10.84 -15.07 -4.23
CA VAL A 142 10.73 -15.48 -2.82
C VAL A 142 11.90 -14.95 -2.01
N ASP A 143 11.69 -14.84 -0.70
CA ASP A 143 12.70 -14.35 0.22
C ASP A 143 13.86 -15.34 0.37
N ASN A 144 15.08 -14.82 0.45
CA ASN A 144 16.28 -15.61 0.68
C ASN A 144 17.18 -14.87 1.70
N PRO A 145 17.58 -15.52 2.80
CA PRO A 145 18.36 -14.88 3.85
C PRO A 145 19.77 -14.44 3.41
N VAL A 146 20.27 -14.95 2.28
CA VAL A 146 21.63 -14.64 1.79
C VAL A 146 21.61 -13.60 0.68
N THR A 147 20.71 -13.74 -0.31
CA THR A 147 20.64 -12.88 -1.50
C THR A 147 19.47 -11.89 -1.46
N LEU A 148 18.69 -11.86 -0.37
CA LEU A 148 17.46 -11.10 -0.15
C LEU A 148 16.29 -11.57 -1.04
N VAL A 149 16.55 -11.95 -2.28
CA VAL A 149 15.56 -12.44 -3.22
C VAL A 149 16.13 -13.62 -4.02
N GLN A 150 15.29 -14.61 -4.30
CA GLN A 150 15.60 -15.71 -5.21
C GLN A 150 14.40 -16.02 -6.10
N LEU A 151 14.64 -16.75 -7.18
CA LEU A 151 13.57 -17.23 -8.06
C LEU A 151 12.78 -18.31 -7.34
N GLY A 152 11.47 -18.14 -7.26
CA GLY A 152 10.55 -19.12 -6.72
C GLY A 152 10.39 -20.36 -7.61
N ASN A 153 9.62 -21.31 -7.16
CA ASN A 153 9.39 -22.56 -7.87
C ASN A 153 8.34 -22.36 -8.96
N LEU A 154 8.78 -21.99 -10.17
CA LEU A 154 7.89 -21.70 -11.30
C LEU A 154 7.00 -22.88 -11.71
N CYS A 155 7.36 -24.12 -11.31
CA CYS A 155 6.50 -25.28 -11.51
C CYS A 155 5.22 -25.25 -10.69
N LEU A 156 5.21 -24.61 -9.51
CA LEU A 156 4.03 -24.51 -8.65
C LEU A 156 2.99 -23.54 -9.22
N LEU A 157 3.39 -22.62 -10.06
CA LEU A 157 2.47 -21.69 -10.73
C LEU A 157 1.48 -22.42 -11.66
N TYR A 158 1.83 -23.62 -12.12
CA TYR A 158 1.04 -24.41 -13.09
C TYR A 158 0.34 -25.62 -12.47
N THR A 159 0.69 -26.01 -11.25
CA THR A 159 0.07 -27.13 -10.54
C THR A 159 -0.71 -26.61 -9.33
N SER A 160 -2.01 -26.89 -9.33
CA SER A 160 -2.85 -26.74 -8.14
C SER A 160 -2.17 -27.42 -6.94
N PRO A 161 -2.09 -26.77 -5.76
CA PRO A 161 -1.47 -27.37 -4.59
C PRO A 161 -2.10 -28.73 -4.31
N SER A 162 -1.27 -29.75 -4.29
CA SER A 162 -1.72 -31.11 -3.95
C SER A 162 -2.23 -31.12 -2.50
N PRO A 163 -3.29 -31.87 -2.19
CA PRO A 163 -3.77 -32.02 -0.80
C PRO A 163 -2.71 -32.51 0.19
N ARG A 164 -1.57 -32.99 -0.30
CA ARG A 164 -0.42 -33.41 0.52
C ARG A 164 0.44 -32.25 1.02
N ASP A 165 0.39 -31.09 0.38
CA ASP A 165 1.20 -29.92 0.74
C ASP A 165 0.51 -29.09 1.84
N LEU A 166 -0.74 -29.39 2.18
CA LEU A 166 -1.51 -28.76 3.25
C LEU A 166 -1.40 -29.47 4.61
N SER A 167 -0.56 -30.49 4.73
CA SER A 167 -0.46 -31.35 5.92
C SER A 167 0.88 -31.26 6.67
N THR A 168 1.68 -30.22 6.44
CA THR A 168 2.91 -29.96 7.24
C THR A 168 2.83 -28.62 7.94
#